data_b57db299ce516d3dd49d45466a4988bf
#
_entry.id   b57db299ce516d3dd49d45466a4988bf
#
_cell.length_a   1.000
_cell.length_b   1.000
_cell.length_c   1.000
_cell.angle_alpha   90.00
_cell.angle_beta   90.00
_cell.angle_gamma   90.00
#
_symmetry.space_group_name_H-M   'P 1'
#
loop_
_entity.id
_entity.type
_entity.pdbx_description
1 polymer ?
#
loop_
_entity_poly.entity_id
_entity_poly.type
_entity_poly.pdbx_seq_one_letter_code
_entity_poly.pdbx_strand_id
1 'polypeptide(L)' 'MDDEDDYELANLMFGIAVTLLVLFALVGIAGLAGFVWGML' A
#
# COMPACT_ATOMS: atom_id res chain seq x y z
N MET A 1 -16.02 18.24 17.10
CA MET A 1 -15.68 16.94 16.55
C MET A 1 -15.29 16.01 17.67
N ASP A 2 -15.91 14.87 17.75
CA ASP A 2 -15.66 13.94 18.84
C ASP A 2 -14.42 13.11 18.57
N ASP A 3 -13.74 12.71 19.65
CA ASP A 3 -12.54 11.90 19.54
C ASP A 3 -12.79 10.59 18.80
N GLU A 4 -14.00 10.05 18.93
CA GLU A 4 -14.36 8.81 18.27
C GLU A 4 -14.32 8.93 16.75
N ASP A 5 -14.81 10.06 16.23
CA ASP A 5 -14.78 10.30 14.78
C ASP A 5 -13.36 10.41 14.27
N ASP A 6 -12.49 11.07 15.04
CA ASP A 6 -11.09 11.18 14.67
C ASP A 6 -10.40 9.82 14.62
N TYR A 7 -10.77 8.95 15.56
CA TYR A 7 -10.21 7.61 15.63
C TYR A 7 -10.61 6.77 14.42
N GLU A 8 -11.89 6.82 14.05
CA GLU A 8 -12.37 6.06 12.92
C GLU A 8 -11.74 6.53 11.62
N LEU A 9 -11.67 7.84 11.44
CA LEU A 9 -11.08 8.41 10.23
C LEU A 9 -9.60 8.07 10.15
N ALA A 10 -8.87 8.21 11.24
CA ALA A 10 -7.45 7.90 11.27
C ALA A 10 -7.19 6.44 10.96
N ASN A 11 -8.03 5.54 11.52
CA ASN A 11 -7.89 4.11 11.28
C ASN A 11 -8.15 3.76 9.82
N LEU A 12 -9.18 4.37 9.23
CA LEU A 12 -9.50 4.16 7.82
C LEU A 12 -8.36 4.65 6.93
N MET A 13 -7.85 5.83 7.21
CA MET A 13 -6.75 6.39 6.44
C MET A 13 -5.49 5.54 6.55
N PHE A 14 -5.22 5.06 7.75
CA PHE A 14 -4.07 4.17 7.97
C PHE A 14 -4.22 2.88 7.16
N GLY A 15 -5.41 2.29 7.17
CA GLY A 15 -5.68 1.08 6.40
C GLY A 15 -5.50 1.28 4.91
N ILE A 16 -6.00 2.40 4.39
CA ILE A 16 -5.85 2.73 2.98
C ILE A 16 -4.38 2.92 2.63
N ALA A 17 -3.65 3.65 3.46
CA ALA A 17 -2.24 3.90 3.23
C ALA A 17 -1.43 2.60 3.21
N VAL A 18 -1.69 1.72 4.18
CA VAL A 18 -1.00 0.44 4.25
C VAL A 18 -1.32 -0.42 3.03
N THR A 19 -2.60 -0.44 2.64
CA THR A 19 -3.03 -1.22 1.46
C THR A 19 -2.35 -0.72 0.20
N LEU A 20 -2.30 0.59 0.01
CA LEU A 20 -1.64 1.18 -1.15
C LEU A 20 -0.14 0.86 -1.14
N LEU A 21 0.47 0.91 0.02
CA LEU A 21 1.89 0.63 0.17
C LEU A 21 2.20 -0.82 -0.18
N VAL A 22 1.37 -1.74 0.29
CA VAL A 22 1.53 -3.17 -0.01
C VAL A 22 1.35 -3.43 -1.50
N LEU A 23 0.31 -2.85 -2.10
CA LEU A 23 0.06 -2.99 -3.53
C LEU A 23 1.23 -2.44 -4.34
N PHE A 24 1.73 -1.28 -3.96
CA PHE A 24 2.86 -0.66 -4.63
C PHE A 24 4.10 -1.54 -4.53
N ALA A 25 4.35 -2.11 -3.36
CA ALA A 25 5.48 -3.00 -3.15
C ALA A 25 5.36 -4.26 -4.02
N LEU A 26 4.16 -4.83 -4.09
CA LEU A 26 3.93 -6.03 -4.89
C LEU A 26 4.17 -5.74 -6.38
N VAL A 27 3.64 -4.62 -6.87
CA VAL A 27 3.83 -4.23 -8.26
C VAL A 27 5.31 -3.97 -8.54
N GLY A 28 5.99 -3.34 -7.61
CA GLY A 28 7.43 -3.07 -7.75
C GLY A 28 8.24 -4.35 -7.84
N ILE A 29 7.96 -5.30 -6.95
CA ILE A 29 8.65 -6.59 -6.96
C ILE A 29 8.36 -7.36 -8.24
N ALA A 30 7.09 -7.39 -8.65
CA ALA A 30 6.69 -8.07 -9.88
C ALA A 30 7.35 -7.43 -11.10
N GLY A 31 7.42 -6.09 -11.12
CA GLY A 31 8.08 -5.37 -12.20
C GLY A 31 9.56 -5.66 -12.27
N LEU A 32 10.23 -5.68 -11.11
CA LEU A 32 11.65 -6.02 -11.06
C LEU A 32 11.91 -7.45 -11.50
N ALA A 33 11.10 -8.38 -11.03
CA ALA A 33 11.23 -9.78 -11.40
C ALA A 33 11.03 -9.97 -12.89
N GLY A 34 10.03 -9.30 -13.46
CA GLY A 34 9.78 -9.35 -14.90
C GLY A 34 10.92 -8.74 -15.70
N PHE A 35 11.48 -7.63 -15.21
CA PHE A 35 12.61 -6.98 -15.85
C PHE A 35 13.83 -7.89 -15.90
N VAL A 36 14.14 -8.50 -14.76
CA VAL A 36 15.29 -9.42 -14.66
C VAL A 36 15.06 -10.64 -15.54
N TRP A 37 13.85 -11.17 -15.53
CA TRP A 37 13.50 -12.31 -16.36
C TRP A 37 13.66 -12.00 -17.83
N GLY A 38 13.26 -10.78 -18.23
CA GLY A 38 13.40 -10.34 -19.61
C GLY A 38 14.86 -10.16 -20.04
N MET A 39 15.73 -9.90 -19.08
CA MET A 39 17.16 -9.77 -19.38
C MET A 39 17.83 -11.13 -19.61
N LEU A 40 17.30 -12.14 -18.95
CA LEU A 40 17.82 -13.49 -19.09
C LEU A 40 17.24 -14.16 -20.34
#